data_6041fc0f30196fb6734b6efb268d4faa
#
_entry.id   6041fc0f30196fb6734b6efb268d4faa
#
_cell.length_a   1.000
_cell.length_b   1.000
_cell.length_c   1.000
_cell.angle_alpha   90.00
_cell.angle_beta   90.00
_cell.angle_gamma   90.00
#
_symmetry.space_group_name_H-M   'P 1'
#
loop_
_entity.id
_entity.type
_entity.pdbx_description
1 polymer ?
#
loop_
_entity_poly.entity_id
_entity_poly.type
_entity_poly.pdbx_seq_one_letter_code
_entity_poly.pdbx_strand_id
1 'polypeptide(L)'
;MYIMTEIINLVYNLFATPFFACENCNLDIKKLEKECLDFMSKTPSADFSNVGGYQGQDFENDDLFEFIKNNLPADENKPIKQFRIASWVNVNKQDNYNSRHHHDPHAGTFLSGVFYVKCPPDCGTIRFYDPRPHIDTAPDMQYFYDSKTHFEIFPKENMLLMFPSWLEHEVTPNKSKKERISISFNILDIEY
;
A
#
# COMPACT_ATOMS: atom_id res chain seq x y z
N MET A 1 -26.11 -48.27 21.95
CA MET A 1 -24.82 -47.57 21.76
C MET A 1 -25.11 -46.38 20.85
N TYR A 2 -25.30 -45.18 21.41
CA TYR A 2 -25.53 -43.96 20.61
C TYR A 2 -24.17 -43.52 20.07
N ILE A 3 -24.02 -43.57 18.75
CA ILE A 3 -22.86 -42.92 18.08
C ILE A 3 -23.13 -41.41 18.17
N MET A 4 -22.43 -40.74 19.06
CA MET A 4 -22.37 -39.27 19.04
C MET A 4 -21.62 -38.85 17.77
N THR A 5 -22.34 -38.34 16.79
CA THR A 5 -21.71 -37.67 15.64
C THR A 5 -21.07 -36.39 16.13
N GLU A 6 -19.76 -36.32 16.05
CA GLU A 6 -19.01 -35.09 16.33
C GLU A 6 -19.47 -33.98 15.37
N ILE A 7 -19.95 -32.86 15.91
CA ILE A 7 -20.28 -31.69 15.11
C ILE A 7 -18.98 -30.96 14.82
N ILE A 8 -18.56 -30.95 13.56
CA ILE A 8 -17.39 -30.21 13.10
C ILE A 8 -17.86 -28.84 12.63
N ASN A 9 -17.49 -27.78 13.36
CA ASN A 9 -17.71 -26.40 12.94
C ASN A 9 -16.53 -25.93 12.09
N LEU A 10 -16.81 -25.52 10.84
CA LEU A 10 -15.80 -24.99 9.92
C LEU A 10 -16.07 -23.52 9.70
N VAL A 11 -15.02 -22.70 9.75
CA VAL A 11 -15.07 -21.27 9.43
C VAL A 11 -14.29 -21.06 8.14
N TYR A 12 -14.92 -20.43 7.15
CA TYR A 12 -14.31 -20.06 5.89
C TYR A 12 -14.26 -18.54 5.75
N ASN A 13 -13.10 -18.02 5.33
CA ASN A 13 -12.98 -16.63 4.90
C ASN A 13 -13.26 -16.57 3.39
N LEU A 14 -14.40 -16.01 3.03
CA LEU A 14 -14.77 -15.83 1.63
C LEU A 14 -14.38 -14.44 1.16
N PHE A 15 -13.92 -14.35 -0.11
CA PHE A 15 -13.56 -13.08 -0.77
C PHE A 15 -12.48 -12.28 -0.01
N ALA A 16 -11.48 -12.96 0.51
CA ALA A 16 -10.34 -12.30 1.15
C ALA A 16 -9.60 -11.39 0.15
N THR A 17 -9.30 -10.17 0.57
CA THR A 17 -8.46 -9.24 -0.19
C THR A 17 -6.99 -9.60 0.06
N PRO A 18 -6.20 -9.95 -0.98
CA PRO A 18 -4.79 -10.22 -0.80
C PRO A 18 -4.04 -8.94 -0.44
N PHE A 19 -3.14 -9.04 0.52
CA PHE A 19 -2.33 -7.94 1.01
C PHE A 19 -0.95 -8.43 1.39
N PHE A 20 0.10 -7.78 0.88
CA PHE A 20 1.49 -8.09 1.20
C PHE A 20 2.10 -6.99 2.07
N ALA A 21 2.80 -7.37 3.13
CA ALA A 21 3.57 -6.46 3.97
C ALA A 21 4.93 -7.07 4.32
N CYS A 22 5.99 -6.30 4.08
CA CYS A 22 7.34 -6.59 4.55
C CYS A 22 7.76 -5.47 5.51
N GLU A 23 8.00 -5.79 6.79
CA GLU A 23 8.31 -4.77 7.81
C GLU A 23 9.79 -4.35 7.83
N ASN A 24 10.68 -5.13 7.23
CA ASN A 24 12.10 -4.81 7.15
C ASN A 24 12.68 -5.34 5.84
N CYS A 25 12.69 -4.49 4.82
CA CYS A 25 13.21 -4.83 3.49
C CYS A 25 14.73 -4.79 3.40
N ASN A 26 15.42 -4.30 4.44
CA ASN A 26 16.88 -4.20 4.51
C ASN A 26 17.52 -3.38 3.37
N LEU A 27 16.82 -2.35 2.89
CA LEU A 27 17.34 -1.39 1.91
C LEU A 27 18.08 -0.24 2.62
N ASP A 28 19.00 0.42 1.91
CA ASP A 28 19.74 1.59 2.44
C ASP A 28 18.85 2.83 2.49
N ILE A 29 18.18 3.02 3.61
CA ILE A 29 17.25 4.13 3.87
C ILE A 29 17.91 5.49 3.71
N LYS A 30 19.16 5.64 4.13
CA LYS A 30 19.86 6.93 4.05
C LYS A 30 20.17 7.31 2.61
N LYS A 31 20.57 6.32 1.80
CA LYS A 31 20.76 6.51 0.36
C LYS A 31 19.44 6.89 -0.30
N LEU A 32 18.36 6.15 -0.02
CA LEU A 32 17.03 6.42 -0.58
C LEU A 32 16.46 7.77 -0.16
N GLU A 33 16.60 8.19 1.11
CA GLU A 33 16.19 9.51 1.58
C GLU A 33 16.89 10.63 0.78
N LYS A 34 18.19 10.50 0.61
CA LYS A 34 18.97 11.47 -0.17
C LYS A 34 18.51 11.52 -1.61
N GLU A 35 18.32 10.37 -2.26
CA GLU A 35 17.87 10.29 -3.66
C GLU A 35 16.47 10.88 -3.85
N CYS A 36 15.53 10.62 -2.93
CA CYS A 36 14.20 11.22 -2.95
C CYS A 36 14.24 12.75 -2.83
N LEU A 37 15.07 13.29 -1.93
CA LEU A 37 15.20 14.74 -1.75
C LEU A 37 15.94 15.41 -2.92
N ASP A 38 16.96 14.77 -3.46
CA ASP A 38 17.65 15.23 -4.67
C ASP A 38 16.70 15.23 -5.88
N PHE A 39 15.85 14.20 -6.01
CA PHE A 39 14.82 14.12 -7.05
C PHE A 39 13.77 15.23 -6.90
N MET A 40 13.26 15.46 -5.69
CA MET A 40 12.31 16.53 -5.39
C MET A 40 12.87 17.91 -5.77
N SER A 41 14.18 18.13 -5.61
CA SER A 41 14.81 19.42 -5.94
C SER A 41 14.87 19.73 -7.46
N LYS A 42 14.70 18.70 -8.30
CA LYS A 42 14.88 18.77 -9.76
C LYS A 42 13.59 18.55 -10.54
N THR A 43 12.57 18.02 -9.89
CA THR A 43 11.33 17.60 -10.57
C THR A 43 10.13 18.35 -9.98
N PRO A 44 9.20 18.83 -10.82
CA PRO A 44 7.99 19.49 -10.34
C PRO A 44 7.07 18.50 -9.62
N SER A 45 6.24 19.02 -8.71
CA SER A 45 5.17 18.24 -8.12
C SER A 45 4.00 18.09 -9.10
N ALA A 46 3.48 16.87 -9.22
CA ALA A 46 2.18 16.63 -9.84
C ALA A 46 1.07 16.78 -8.81
N ASP A 47 -0.16 17.02 -9.29
CA ASP A 47 -1.35 17.19 -8.47
C ASP A 47 -2.34 16.05 -8.76
N PHE A 48 -2.36 15.04 -7.87
CA PHE A 48 -3.24 13.87 -7.94
C PHE A 48 -4.01 13.69 -6.62
N SER A 49 -3.64 12.70 -5.81
CA SER A 49 -4.26 12.49 -4.51
C SER A 49 -3.63 13.31 -3.38
N ASN A 50 -2.46 13.89 -3.62
CA ASN A 50 -1.70 14.66 -2.62
C ASN A 50 -2.40 16.00 -2.32
N VAL A 51 -2.53 16.30 -1.03
CA VAL A 51 -3.04 17.60 -0.54
C VAL A 51 -1.92 18.28 0.22
N GLY A 52 -1.40 19.36 -0.35
CA GLY A 52 -0.30 20.16 0.18
C GLY A 52 1.08 19.52 0.10
N GLY A 53 1.17 18.20 -0.16
CA GLY A 53 2.42 17.47 -0.25
C GLY A 53 3.07 17.53 -1.64
N TYR A 54 4.35 17.15 -1.72
CA TYR A 54 5.04 16.93 -2.99
C TYR A 54 4.77 15.51 -3.50
N GLN A 55 4.55 15.38 -4.81
CA GLN A 55 4.41 14.11 -5.53
C GLN A 55 5.18 14.18 -6.84
N GLY A 56 6.41 13.65 -6.89
CA GLY A 56 7.26 13.66 -8.09
C GLY A 56 7.17 12.35 -8.85
N GLN A 57 6.73 12.42 -10.12
CA GLN A 57 6.54 11.26 -11.00
C GLN A 57 7.86 10.76 -11.60
N ASP A 58 7.84 9.51 -12.09
CA ASP A 58 8.93 8.87 -12.83
C ASP A 58 10.24 8.75 -12.02
N PHE A 59 10.11 8.43 -10.73
CA PHE A 59 11.26 8.12 -9.89
C PHE A 59 11.73 6.69 -10.16
N GLU A 60 13.02 6.50 -10.36
CA GLU A 60 13.62 5.19 -10.59
C GLU A 60 14.68 4.88 -9.53
N ASN A 61 14.69 3.65 -9.02
CA ASN A 61 15.71 3.14 -8.12
C ASN A 61 15.86 1.62 -8.30
N ASP A 62 17.02 1.20 -8.77
CA ASP A 62 17.29 -0.19 -9.12
C ASP A 62 17.20 -1.14 -7.92
N ASP A 63 17.74 -0.74 -6.76
CA ASP A 63 17.76 -1.57 -5.54
C ASP A 63 16.30 -1.84 -5.06
N LEU A 64 15.45 -0.80 -5.07
CA LEU A 64 14.05 -0.94 -4.69
C LEU A 64 13.28 -1.77 -5.74
N PHE A 65 13.51 -1.54 -7.02
CA PHE A 65 12.80 -2.24 -8.09
C PHE A 65 13.18 -3.72 -8.13
N GLU A 66 14.45 -4.06 -7.90
CA GLU A 66 14.88 -5.45 -7.76
C GLU A 66 14.24 -6.11 -6.54
N PHE A 67 14.18 -5.40 -5.40
CA PHE A 67 13.50 -5.90 -4.22
C PHE A 67 12.01 -6.17 -4.50
N ILE A 68 11.29 -5.23 -5.12
CA ILE A 68 9.88 -5.40 -5.50
C ILE A 68 9.73 -6.62 -6.41
N LYS A 69 10.54 -6.74 -7.46
CA LYS A 69 10.51 -7.85 -8.42
C LYS A 69 10.65 -9.21 -7.74
N ASN A 70 11.58 -9.31 -6.80
CA ASN A 70 11.88 -10.57 -6.10
C ASN A 70 10.81 -10.95 -5.06
N ASN A 71 9.90 -10.01 -4.70
CA ASN A 71 8.86 -10.19 -3.69
C ASN A 71 7.45 -10.03 -4.25
N LEU A 72 7.27 -9.98 -5.58
CA LEU A 72 5.93 -9.95 -6.17
C LEU A 72 5.17 -11.22 -5.80
N PRO A 73 3.92 -11.11 -5.30
CA PRO A 73 3.08 -12.26 -5.05
C PRO A 73 2.71 -12.92 -6.40
N ALA A 74 3.36 -14.00 -6.71
CA ALA A 74 3.12 -14.78 -7.92
C ALA A 74 2.52 -16.15 -7.57
N ASP A 75 1.62 -16.64 -8.42
CA ASP A 75 1.19 -18.04 -8.42
C ASP A 75 2.30 -18.89 -9.03
N GLU A 76 2.74 -19.93 -8.34
CA GLU A 76 3.78 -20.86 -8.84
C GLU A 76 3.42 -21.47 -10.19
N ASN A 77 2.13 -21.62 -10.49
CA ASN A 77 1.62 -22.14 -11.76
C ASN A 77 1.49 -21.07 -12.86
N LYS A 78 1.68 -19.79 -12.52
CA LYS A 78 1.59 -18.64 -13.44
C LYS A 78 2.76 -17.69 -13.19
N PRO A 79 3.98 -18.07 -13.56
CA PRO A 79 5.13 -17.20 -13.35
C PRO A 79 5.00 -15.92 -14.17
N ILE A 80 5.24 -14.80 -13.54
CA ILE A 80 5.27 -13.49 -14.21
C ILE A 80 6.51 -13.43 -15.09
N LYS A 81 6.32 -13.21 -16.40
CA LYS A 81 7.41 -13.10 -17.38
C LYS A 81 7.89 -11.66 -17.53
N GLN A 82 6.95 -10.73 -17.59
CA GLN A 82 7.23 -9.32 -17.79
C GLN A 82 6.23 -8.45 -17.05
N PHE A 83 6.68 -7.28 -16.61
CA PHE A 83 5.86 -6.21 -16.06
C PHE A 83 6.63 -4.89 -16.08
N ARG A 84 5.93 -3.80 -15.84
CA ARG A 84 6.50 -2.46 -15.73
C ARG A 84 6.20 -1.89 -14.34
N ILE A 85 7.16 -1.16 -13.75
CA ILE A 85 6.96 -0.38 -12.53
C ILE A 85 6.85 1.09 -12.93
N ALA A 86 5.77 1.74 -12.51
CA ALA A 86 5.66 3.19 -12.51
C ALA A 86 5.71 3.66 -11.07
N SER A 87 6.62 4.55 -10.71
CA SER A 87 6.80 4.98 -9.34
C SER A 87 6.91 6.49 -9.18
N TRP A 88 6.63 6.98 -7.98
CA TRP A 88 6.70 8.39 -7.63
C TRP A 88 7.08 8.58 -6.16
N VAL A 89 7.79 9.69 -5.90
CA VAL A 89 8.18 10.11 -4.55
C VAL A 89 7.10 10.99 -3.95
N ASN A 90 6.71 10.70 -2.71
CA ASN A 90 5.85 11.55 -1.89
C ASN A 90 6.67 12.14 -0.73
N VAL A 91 6.60 13.47 -0.56
CA VAL A 91 7.14 14.17 0.60
C VAL A 91 6.01 14.96 1.26
N ASN A 92 5.56 14.48 2.41
CA ASN A 92 4.45 15.05 3.16
C ASN A 92 4.99 15.77 4.40
N LYS A 93 4.95 17.10 4.38
CA LYS A 93 5.23 17.95 5.54
C LYS A 93 4.07 17.92 6.53
N GLN A 94 4.16 18.69 7.61
CA GLN A 94 3.10 18.79 8.61
C GLN A 94 1.75 19.15 7.94
N ASP A 95 0.70 18.43 8.33
CA ASP A 95 -0.69 18.49 7.86
C ASP A 95 -0.92 18.09 6.39
N ASN A 96 0.11 17.71 5.64
CA ASN A 96 -0.06 17.14 4.31
C ASN A 96 -0.57 15.68 4.39
N TYR A 97 -1.39 15.29 3.41
CA TYR A 97 -2.03 13.98 3.33
C TYR A 97 -2.30 13.55 1.89
N ASN A 98 -2.80 12.33 1.70
CA ASN A 98 -3.32 11.91 0.40
C ASN A 98 -4.80 11.55 0.58
N SER A 99 -5.67 12.17 -0.23
CA SER A 99 -7.11 11.91 -0.20
C SER A 99 -7.44 10.46 -0.60
N ARG A 100 -8.62 9.99 -0.19
CA ARG A 100 -9.12 8.66 -0.53
C ARG A 100 -9.20 8.49 -2.04
N HIS A 101 -8.58 7.42 -2.55
CA HIS A 101 -8.50 7.09 -3.97
C HIS A 101 -8.20 5.60 -4.16
N HIS A 102 -8.26 5.16 -5.41
CA HIS A 102 -7.77 3.87 -5.89
C HIS A 102 -7.00 4.10 -7.19
N HIS A 103 -6.32 3.08 -7.68
CA HIS A 103 -5.65 3.12 -8.97
C HIS A 103 -6.46 2.30 -9.97
N ASP A 104 -6.68 2.87 -11.18
CA ASP A 104 -7.58 2.27 -12.15
C ASP A 104 -7.01 0.94 -12.69
N PRO A 105 -7.67 -0.21 -12.43
CA PRO A 105 -7.26 -1.48 -12.99
C PRO A 105 -7.47 -1.55 -14.52
N HIS A 106 -8.37 -0.75 -15.08
CA HIS A 106 -8.59 -0.67 -16.53
C HIS A 106 -7.45 0.03 -17.26
N ALA A 107 -6.62 0.80 -16.55
CA ALA A 107 -5.39 1.38 -17.09
C ALA A 107 -4.19 0.40 -17.09
N GLY A 108 -4.44 -0.92 -16.89
CA GLY A 108 -3.41 -1.94 -16.84
C GLY A 108 -2.70 -2.07 -15.49
N THR A 109 -3.15 -1.34 -14.47
CA THR A 109 -2.57 -1.41 -13.12
C THR A 109 -3.06 -2.67 -12.41
N PHE A 110 -2.14 -3.55 -12.06
CA PHE A 110 -2.44 -4.81 -11.37
C PHE A 110 -2.33 -4.68 -9.86
N LEU A 111 -1.17 -4.24 -9.38
CA LEU A 111 -0.89 -3.98 -7.96
C LEU A 111 -0.45 -2.53 -7.78
N SER A 112 -0.76 -2.00 -6.63
CA SER A 112 -0.19 -0.76 -6.11
C SER A 112 0.63 -1.05 -4.87
N GLY A 113 1.59 -0.20 -4.57
CA GLY A 113 2.39 -0.36 -3.37
C GLY A 113 3.02 0.93 -2.90
N VAL A 114 3.58 0.85 -1.71
CA VAL A 114 4.31 1.95 -1.09
C VAL A 114 5.49 1.42 -0.29
N PHE A 115 6.64 2.03 -0.48
CA PHE A 115 7.83 1.83 0.35
C PHE A 115 8.07 3.07 1.22
N TYR A 116 8.28 2.86 2.51
CA TYR A 116 8.47 3.94 3.47
C TYR A 116 9.94 4.20 3.75
N VAL A 117 10.39 5.38 3.34
CA VAL A 117 11.79 5.83 3.47
C VAL A 117 12.01 6.53 4.81
N LYS A 118 11.07 7.41 5.21
CA LYS A 118 11.18 8.19 6.45
C LYS A 118 9.82 8.32 7.12
N CYS A 119 9.74 7.84 8.36
CA CYS A 119 8.52 7.79 9.15
C CYS A 119 8.75 8.36 10.56
N PRO A 120 8.73 9.68 10.75
CA PRO A 120 8.83 10.23 12.09
C PRO A 120 7.59 9.87 12.94
N PRO A 121 7.68 9.90 14.28
CA PRO A 121 6.52 9.77 15.14
C PRO A 121 5.40 10.72 14.71
N ASP A 122 4.14 10.25 14.78
CA ASP A 122 2.93 10.99 14.38
C ASP A 122 2.88 11.38 12.89
N CYS A 123 3.58 10.67 12.03
CA CYS A 123 3.60 10.96 10.59
C CYS A 123 2.32 10.57 9.84
N GLY A 124 1.28 10.14 10.55
CA GLY A 124 0.03 9.65 9.96
C GLY A 124 0.12 8.17 9.59
N THR A 125 -0.98 7.64 9.08
CA THR A 125 -1.18 6.22 8.76
C THR A 125 -1.67 6.06 7.32
N ILE A 126 -1.61 4.84 6.78
CA ILE A 126 -2.37 4.48 5.59
C ILE A 126 -3.60 3.67 6.01
N ARG A 127 -4.77 4.03 5.44
CA ARG A 127 -6.05 3.36 5.68
C ARG A 127 -6.53 2.72 4.40
N PHE A 128 -6.97 1.46 4.50
CA PHE A 128 -7.57 0.69 3.42
C PHE A 128 -9.04 0.47 3.74
N TYR A 129 -9.92 0.73 2.80
CA TYR A 129 -11.36 0.63 2.98
C TYR A 129 -11.90 -0.72 2.52
N ASP A 130 -12.84 -1.28 3.26
CA ASP A 130 -13.50 -2.53 2.87
C ASP A 130 -14.29 -2.30 1.56
N PRO A 131 -13.99 -3.05 0.49
CA PRO A 131 -14.64 -2.84 -0.81
C PRO A 131 -16.07 -3.38 -0.87
N ARG A 132 -16.53 -4.12 0.15
CA ARG A 132 -17.85 -4.71 0.16
C ARG A 132 -18.90 -3.64 0.46
N PRO A 133 -19.92 -3.48 -0.40
CA PRO A 133 -21.01 -2.54 -0.15
C PRO A 133 -21.78 -2.95 1.12
N HIS A 134 -22.26 -1.96 1.85
CA HIS A 134 -23.14 -2.13 3.02
C HIS A 134 -22.48 -2.73 4.28
N ILE A 135 -21.18 -2.92 4.34
CA ILE A 135 -20.53 -3.41 5.56
C ILE A 135 -20.66 -2.43 6.72
N ASP A 136 -20.70 -1.12 6.41
CA ASP A 136 -20.90 -0.02 7.34
C ASP A 136 -22.37 0.13 7.81
N THR A 137 -23.32 -0.41 7.05
CA THR A 137 -24.77 -0.33 7.34
C THR A 137 -25.30 -1.51 8.13
N ALA A 138 -24.47 -2.50 8.45
CA ALA A 138 -24.83 -3.70 9.19
C ALA A 138 -24.14 -3.76 10.58
N PRO A 139 -24.51 -2.88 11.53
CA PRO A 139 -23.86 -2.79 12.83
C PRO A 139 -23.87 -4.10 13.63
N ASP A 140 -24.88 -4.95 13.43
CA ASP A 140 -24.97 -6.24 14.09
C ASP A 140 -23.93 -7.26 13.57
N MET A 141 -23.38 -7.04 12.38
CA MET A 141 -22.31 -7.87 11.83
C MET A 141 -20.97 -7.65 12.54
N GLN A 142 -20.76 -6.54 13.23
CA GLN A 142 -19.60 -6.33 14.09
C GLN A 142 -19.47 -7.37 15.22
N TYR A 143 -20.58 -8.03 15.57
CA TYR A 143 -20.61 -9.11 16.54
C TYR A 143 -19.99 -10.42 16.05
N PHE A 144 -20.06 -10.66 14.74
CA PHE A 144 -19.58 -11.90 14.10
C PHE A 144 -18.21 -11.74 13.44
N TYR A 145 -17.87 -10.49 13.08
CA TYR A 145 -16.59 -10.15 12.45
C TYR A 145 -16.08 -8.87 13.10
N ASP A 146 -14.77 -8.75 13.30
CA ASP A 146 -14.14 -7.46 13.60
C ASP A 146 -14.21 -6.57 12.35
N SER A 147 -15.45 -6.24 11.96
CA SER A 147 -15.77 -5.49 10.75
C SER A 147 -15.54 -4.02 10.99
N LYS A 148 -14.28 -3.61 10.89
CA LYS A 148 -13.94 -2.20 10.75
C LYS A 148 -14.24 -1.76 9.33
N THR A 149 -14.76 -0.54 9.17
CA THR A 149 -14.97 0.05 7.84
C THR A 149 -13.66 0.29 7.10
N HIS A 150 -12.55 0.30 7.82
CA HIS A 150 -11.20 0.43 7.27
C HIS A 150 -10.18 -0.34 8.10
N PHE A 151 -9.11 -0.74 7.46
CA PHE A 151 -7.91 -1.30 8.08
C PHE A 151 -6.80 -0.25 8.07
N GLU A 152 -6.18 0.01 9.22
CA GLU A 152 -5.19 1.07 9.39
C GLU A 152 -3.81 0.48 9.68
N ILE A 153 -2.80 0.96 8.96
CA ILE A 153 -1.40 0.58 9.17
C ILE A 153 -0.58 1.81 9.56
N PHE A 154 0.16 1.68 10.65
CA PHE A 154 1.15 2.65 11.09
C PHE A 154 2.46 2.37 10.33
N PRO A 155 2.91 3.29 9.47
CA PRO A 155 4.10 3.06 8.66
C PRO A 155 5.37 3.03 9.52
N LYS A 156 6.31 2.20 9.10
CA LYS A 156 7.67 2.13 9.66
C LYS A 156 8.68 2.35 8.55
N GLU A 157 9.82 2.93 8.87
CA GLU A 157 10.93 3.01 7.91
C GLU A 157 11.35 1.59 7.46
N ASN A 158 11.71 1.46 6.19
CA ASN A 158 12.06 0.17 5.56
C ASN A 158 10.89 -0.83 5.46
N MET A 159 9.64 -0.34 5.48
CA MET A 159 8.44 -1.14 5.27
C MET A 159 7.97 -1.01 3.82
N LEU A 160 7.60 -2.15 3.22
CA LEU A 160 6.94 -2.24 1.93
C LEU A 160 5.54 -2.80 2.10
N LEU A 161 4.56 -2.17 1.46
CA LEU A 161 3.20 -2.68 1.33
C LEU A 161 2.86 -2.85 -0.15
N MET A 162 2.18 -3.95 -0.51
CA MET A 162 1.59 -4.14 -1.84
C MET A 162 0.15 -4.66 -1.70
N PHE A 163 -0.74 -4.15 -2.55
CA PHE A 163 -2.16 -4.42 -2.50
C PHE A 163 -2.79 -4.29 -3.89
N PRO A 164 -3.98 -4.87 -4.12
CA PRO A 164 -4.69 -4.73 -5.38
C PRO A 164 -4.94 -3.26 -5.73
N SER A 165 -4.74 -2.89 -6.99
CA SER A 165 -4.87 -1.50 -7.44
C SER A 165 -6.25 -0.89 -7.19
N TRP A 166 -7.30 -1.71 -7.25
CA TRP A 166 -8.68 -1.29 -7.01
C TRP A 166 -9.01 -1.01 -5.54
N LEU A 167 -8.14 -1.41 -4.60
CA LEU A 167 -8.40 -1.23 -3.17
C LEU A 167 -8.31 0.24 -2.78
N GLU A 168 -9.44 0.83 -2.39
CA GLU A 168 -9.49 2.22 -1.96
C GLU A 168 -8.66 2.44 -0.69
N HIS A 169 -7.87 3.50 -0.72
CA HIS A 169 -7.01 3.86 0.41
C HIS A 169 -6.81 5.37 0.51
N GLU A 170 -6.41 5.80 1.68
CA GLU A 170 -6.01 7.17 1.98
C GLU A 170 -4.76 7.18 2.85
N VAL A 171 -4.08 8.30 2.90
CA VAL A 171 -2.99 8.53 3.83
C VAL A 171 -3.33 9.71 4.72
N THR A 172 -3.44 9.45 6.03
CA THR A 172 -3.86 10.46 6.99
C THR A 172 -2.82 11.59 7.15
N PRO A 173 -3.23 12.79 7.63
CA PRO A 173 -2.33 13.92 7.77
C PRO A 173 -1.10 13.61 8.63
N ASN A 174 0.07 14.01 8.15
CA ASN A 174 1.29 14.00 8.95
C ASN A 174 1.17 15.06 10.07
N LYS A 175 1.15 14.64 11.32
CA LYS A 175 1.10 15.52 12.49
C LYS A 175 2.49 15.82 13.06
N SER A 176 3.53 15.19 12.51
CA SER A 176 4.91 15.48 12.87
C SER A 176 5.38 16.83 12.30
N LYS A 177 6.33 17.46 12.99
CA LYS A 177 7.07 18.63 12.47
C LYS A 177 8.11 18.24 11.41
N LYS A 178 8.41 16.94 11.28
CA LYS A 178 9.33 16.39 10.27
C LYS A 178 8.52 15.81 9.12
N GLU A 179 9.08 15.86 7.92
CA GLU A 179 8.44 15.25 6.75
C GLU A 179 8.41 13.72 6.82
N ARG A 180 7.33 13.12 6.33
CA ARG A 180 7.27 11.72 5.92
C ARG A 180 7.69 11.62 4.47
N ILE A 181 8.54 10.63 4.13
CA ILE A 181 8.99 10.35 2.77
C ILE A 181 8.61 8.91 2.43
N SER A 182 7.94 8.73 1.30
CA SER A 182 7.59 7.41 0.77
C SER A 182 7.74 7.38 -0.74
N ILE A 183 8.00 6.19 -1.28
CA ILE A 183 8.00 5.90 -2.71
C ILE A 183 6.79 5.01 -2.98
N SER A 184 5.82 5.55 -3.70
CA SER A 184 4.67 4.77 -4.16
C SER A 184 4.92 4.25 -5.57
N PHE A 185 4.29 3.14 -5.91
CA PHE A 185 4.45 2.52 -7.22
C PHE A 185 3.22 1.74 -7.66
N ASN A 186 3.13 1.55 -8.97
CA ASN A 186 2.18 0.64 -9.60
C ASN A 186 2.93 -0.43 -10.39
N ILE A 187 2.43 -1.66 -10.34
CA ILE A 187 2.83 -2.75 -11.22
C ILE A 187 1.83 -2.82 -12.36
N LEU A 188 2.32 -2.66 -13.58
CA LEU A 188 1.51 -2.55 -14.79
C LEU A 188 1.93 -3.62 -15.82
N ASP A 189 1.03 -3.86 -16.78
CA ASP A 189 1.32 -4.60 -18.02
C ASP A 189 1.91 -5.99 -17.74
N ILE A 190 1.31 -6.75 -16.80
CA ILE A 190 1.79 -8.09 -16.44
C ILE A 190 1.52 -9.08 -17.56
N GLU A 191 2.58 -9.78 -17.98
CA GLU A 191 2.51 -10.94 -18.88
C GLU A 191 2.85 -12.23 -18.08
N TYR A 192 2.06 -13.28 -18.31
CA TYR A 192 2.20 -14.61 -17.70
C TYR A 192 2.77 -15.64 -18.65
#